data_d4b820e565dfc3b55e844935a3e9b2a4
#
_entry.id   d4b820e565dfc3b55e844935a3e9b2a4
#
_cell.length_a   1.000
_cell.length_b   1.000
_cell.length_c   1.000
_cell.angle_alpha   90.00
_cell.angle_beta   90.00
_cell.angle_gamma   90.00
#
_symmetry.space_group_name_H-M   'P 1'
#
loop_
_entity.id
_entity.type
_entity.pdbx_description
1 polymer ?
#
loop_
_entity_poly.entity_id
_entity_poly.type
_entity_poly.pdbx_seq_one_letter_code
_entity_poly.pdbx_strand_id
1 'polypeptide(L)'
;NIEGGCYAKCINLSQEKEPQIFNAIRFGSVREYVVVDEDTRIADYDNGMLTENTRAAYPIEAMQNIVTPSIAGHPNTIIFLTADAFGVLPPISKLTKEQAMYHFLSGYTSKLAGTELGVTSPQATFSTCFGSPFLPLHPTKYAEMLGKNIEEHQVQVYLVNTGWTGGEYGTGSRMKLSYTR
;
A
#
# COMPACT_ATOMS: atom_id res chain seq x y z
N ASN A 1 -10.95 -1.94 3.24
CA ASN A 1 -11.23 -0.59 2.73
C ASN A 1 -12.37 0.03 3.55
N ILE A 2 -12.15 1.21 4.12
CA ILE A 2 -13.14 1.94 4.94
C ILE A 2 -13.97 2.93 4.11
N GLU A 3 -13.62 3.09 2.85
CA GLU A 3 -14.33 3.92 1.88
C GLU A 3 -15.22 3.07 0.99
N GLY A 4 -16.26 3.63 0.42
CA GLY A 4 -17.17 2.92 -0.47
C GLY A 4 -16.58 2.52 -1.81
N GLY A 5 -15.26 2.64 -2.00
CA GLY A 5 -14.55 2.34 -3.23
C GLY A 5 -13.16 1.77 -3.00
N CYS A 6 -12.58 1.27 -4.06
CA CYS A 6 -11.20 0.83 -4.13
C CYS A 6 -10.39 1.75 -5.04
N TYR A 7 -9.11 1.90 -4.75
CA TYR A 7 -8.17 2.70 -5.50
C TYR A 7 -6.91 1.87 -5.76
N ALA A 8 -6.67 1.49 -6.99
CA ALA A 8 -5.61 0.56 -7.38
C ALA A 8 -4.65 1.17 -8.40
N LYS A 9 -3.38 0.79 -8.34
CA LYS A 9 -2.41 1.05 -9.41
C LYS A 9 -2.72 0.15 -10.61
N CYS A 10 -2.55 0.68 -11.81
CA CYS A 10 -2.94 0.02 -13.06
C CYS A 10 -1.79 -0.17 -14.04
N ILE A 11 -0.57 0.28 -13.74
CA ILE A 11 0.56 0.03 -14.63
C ILE A 11 0.78 -1.48 -14.81
N ASN A 12 0.92 -1.92 -16.06
CA ASN A 12 1.04 -3.33 -16.45
C ASN A 12 -0.13 -4.22 -15.99
N LEU A 13 -1.31 -3.63 -15.75
CA LEU A 13 -2.51 -4.36 -15.37
C LEU A 13 -3.02 -5.21 -16.53
N SER A 14 -3.24 -6.48 -16.29
CA SER A 14 -3.86 -7.40 -17.25
C SER A 14 -4.81 -8.36 -16.57
N GLN A 15 -5.72 -8.94 -17.34
CA GLN A 15 -6.64 -9.95 -16.84
C GLN A 15 -5.93 -11.22 -16.34
N GLU A 16 -4.75 -11.52 -16.88
CA GLU A 16 -3.94 -12.68 -16.47
C GLU A 16 -3.27 -12.44 -15.11
N LYS A 17 -2.70 -11.24 -14.91
CA LYS A 17 -1.93 -10.92 -13.68
C LYS A 17 -2.82 -10.60 -12.50
N GLU A 18 -3.84 -9.76 -12.71
CA GLU A 18 -4.72 -9.23 -11.65
C GLU A 18 -6.20 -9.25 -12.10
N PRO A 19 -6.79 -10.44 -12.26
CA PRO A 19 -8.12 -10.60 -12.86
C PRO A 19 -9.23 -9.87 -12.09
N GLN A 20 -9.14 -9.80 -10.77
CA GLN A 20 -10.17 -9.15 -9.95
C GLN A 20 -10.19 -7.64 -10.19
N ILE A 21 -9.01 -6.99 -10.19
CA ILE A 21 -8.89 -5.54 -10.44
C ILE A 21 -9.28 -5.23 -11.88
N PHE A 22 -8.76 -6.00 -12.84
CA PHE A 22 -9.05 -5.82 -14.25
C PHE A 22 -10.56 -5.85 -14.55
N ASN A 23 -11.26 -6.84 -14.00
CA ASN A 23 -12.70 -7.00 -14.18
C ASN A 23 -13.54 -6.00 -13.38
N ALA A 24 -12.99 -5.42 -12.31
CA ALA A 24 -13.65 -4.38 -11.53
C ALA A 24 -13.66 -3.02 -12.24
N ILE A 25 -12.69 -2.76 -13.14
CA ILE A 25 -12.58 -1.52 -13.89
C ILE A 25 -13.54 -1.56 -15.10
N ARG A 26 -14.78 -1.16 -14.88
CA ARG A 26 -15.86 -1.15 -15.85
C ARG A 26 -16.61 0.18 -15.79
N PHE A 27 -17.75 0.27 -16.45
CA PHE A 27 -18.61 1.46 -16.38
C PHE A 27 -18.88 1.88 -14.94
N GLY A 28 -18.69 3.18 -14.65
CA GLY A 28 -18.74 3.73 -13.31
C GLY A 28 -17.37 3.83 -12.60
N SER A 29 -16.30 3.31 -13.20
CA SER A 29 -14.92 3.48 -12.70
C SER A 29 -14.26 4.72 -13.28
N VAL A 30 -13.34 5.32 -12.52
CA VAL A 30 -12.51 6.46 -12.95
C VAL A 30 -11.08 5.99 -13.11
N ARG A 31 -10.44 6.36 -14.22
CA ARG A 31 -9.01 6.10 -14.47
C ARG A 31 -8.24 7.41 -14.44
N GLU A 32 -7.06 7.38 -13.83
CA GLU A 32 -6.14 8.50 -13.76
C GLU A 32 -4.84 8.15 -14.50
N TYR A 33 -4.41 9.05 -15.37
CA TYR A 33 -3.17 8.97 -16.14
C TYR A 33 -3.05 7.72 -17.05
N VAL A 34 -4.14 7.02 -17.28
CA VAL A 34 -4.18 5.89 -18.19
C VAL A 34 -4.42 6.41 -19.61
N VAL A 35 -3.53 6.05 -20.51
CA VAL A 35 -3.69 6.37 -21.94
C VAL A 35 -4.81 5.52 -22.51
N VAL A 36 -5.69 6.14 -23.28
CA VAL A 36 -6.81 5.48 -23.96
C VAL A 36 -6.69 5.75 -25.44
N ASP A 37 -6.72 4.70 -26.24
CA ASP A 37 -6.76 4.81 -27.70
C ASP A 37 -8.03 5.55 -28.13
N GLU A 38 -7.90 6.57 -28.96
CA GLU A 38 -8.99 7.47 -29.33
C GLU A 38 -10.06 6.79 -30.22
N ASP A 39 -9.66 5.86 -31.06
CA ASP A 39 -10.53 5.19 -31.99
C ASP A 39 -11.25 3.99 -31.35
N THR A 40 -10.48 3.12 -30.70
CA THR A 40 -10.98 1.88 -30.09
C THR A 40 -11.54 2.04 -28.69
N ARG A 41 -11.18 3.15 -28.01
CA ARG A 41 -11.49 3.41 -26.60
C ARG A 41 -10.92 2.38 -25.63
N ILE A 42 -9.91 1.63 -26.06
CA ILE A 42 -9.22 0.65 -25.23
C ILE A 42 -8.16 1.36 -24.38
N ALA A 43 -8.13 1.03 -23.11
CA ALA A 43 -7.11 1.52 -22.17
C ALA A 43 -5.79 0.76 -22.36
N ASP A 44 -4.71 1.50 -22.52
CA ASP A 44 -3.36 0.96 -22.59
C ASP A 44 -2.69 1.07 -21.20
N TYR A 45 -2.74 -0.02 -20.45
CA TYR A 45 -2.16 -0.07 -19.10
C TYR A 45 -0.64 -0.26 -19.10
N ASP A 46 -0.04 -0.58 -20.24
CA ASP A 46 1.43 -0.72 -20.35
C ASP A 46 2.09 0.62 -20.69
N ASN A 47 1.30 1.63 -21.02
CA ASN A 47 1.77 2.94 -21.44
C ASN A 47 2.04 3.87 -20.26
N GLY A 48 3.31 4.03 -19.93
CA GLY A 48 3.79 4.95 -18.88
C GLY A 48 4.16 6.35 -19.41
N MET A 49 3.74 6.76 -20.60
CA MET A 49 4.16 8.02 -21.23
C MET A 49 3.85 9.26 -20.37
N LEU A 50 2.69 9.29 -19.73
CA LEU A 50 2.34 10.37 -18.81
C LEU A 50 2.99 10.17 -17.44
N THR A 51 2.89 8.97 -16.91
CA THR A 51 3.51 8.51 -15.65
C THR A 51 3.28 7.01 -15.49
N GLU A 52 4.19 6.31 -14.83
CA GLU A 52 3.97 4.92 -14.40
C GLU A 52 2.98 4.82 -13.22
N ASN A 53 2.60 5.95 -12.61
CA ASN A 53 1.66 5.99 -11.49
C ASN A 53 0.20 6.06 -11.97
N THR A 54 -0.14 5.22 -12.93
CA THR A 54 -1.52 5.07 -13.43
C THR A 54 -2.40 4.42 -12.36
N ARG A 55 -3.65 4.86 -12.25
CA ARG A 55 -4.56 4.43 -11.20
C ARG A 55 -5.98 4.24 -11.71
N ALA A 56 -6.76 3.42 -11.00
CA ALA A 56 -8.20 3.34 -11.17
C ALA A 56 -8.93 3.34 -9.83
N ALA A 57 -10.03 4.08 -9.78
CA ALA A 57 -10.99 4.04 -8.69
C ALA A 57 -12.26 3.34 -9.16
N TYR A 58 -12.79 2.42 -8.36
CA TYR A 58 -14.00 1.67 -8.66
C TYR A 58 -14.79 1.37 -7.39
N PRO A 59 -16.14 1.18 -7.48
CA PRO A 59 -16.95 0.85 -6.32
C PRO A 59 -16.52 -0.46 -5.67
N ILE A 60 -16.64 -0.55 -4.33
CA ILE A 60 -16.25 -1.76 -3.60
C ILE A 60 -17.07 -2.98 -4.04
N GLU A 61 -18.31 -2.78 -4.46
CA GLU A 61 -19.21 -3.83 -4.95
C GLU A 61 -18.76 -4.45 -6.27
N ALA A 62 -17.80 -3.82 -6.97
CA ALA A 62 -17.16 -4.42 -8.14
C ALA A 62 -16.19 -5.54 -7.78
N MET A 63 -15.77 -5.63 -6.51
CA MET A 63 -14.89 -6.68 -6.01
C MET A 63 -15.68 -7.87 -5.49
N GLN A 64 -15.08 -9.06 -5.64
CA GLN A 64 -15.58 -10.29 -5.03
C GLN A 64 -15.15 -10.38 -3.55
N ASN A 65 -15.85 -11.19 -2.78
CA ASN A 65 -15.52 -11.48 -1.38
C ASN A 65 -15.48 -10.25 -0.46
N ILE A 66 -16.36 -9.30 -0.67
CA ILE A 66 -16.56 -8.17 0.23
C ILE A 66 -17.43 -8.58 1.43
N VAL A 67 -17.21 -7.92 2.55
CA VAL A 67 -18.07 -8.04 3.73
C VAL A 67 -19.15 -6.97 3.67
N THR A 68 -20.40 -7.37 3.58
CA THR A 68 -21.54 -6.45 3.61
C THR A 68 -22.19 -6.47 4.99
N PRO A 69 -22.37 -5.31 5.66
CA PRO A 69 -22.22 -3.94 5.21
C PRO A 69 -20.85 -3.28 5.49
N SER A 70 -19.73 -3.96 5.33
CA SER A 70 -18.36 -3.46 5.56
C SER A 70 -18.06 -3.11 7.03
N ILE A 71 -18.64 -3.88 7.95
CA ILE A 71 -18.45 -3.75 9.40
C ILE A 71 -17.74 -4.99 9.92
N ALA A 72 -16.76 -4.79 10.80
CA ALA A 72 -16.06 -5.85 11.51
C ALA A 72 -15.74 -5.42 12.95
N GLY A 73 -15.43 -6.37 13.79
CA GLY A 73 -14.89 -6.13 15.13
C GLY A 73 -13.41 -5.70 15.09
N HIS A 74 -12.78 -5.62 16.27
CA HIS A 74 -11.35 -5.36 16.34
C HIS A 74 -10.55 -6.53 15.73
N PRO A 75 -9.46 -6.23 15.01
CA PRO A 75 -8.60 -7.27 14.45
C PRO A 75 -7.81 -7.98 15.56
N ASN A 76 -7.54 -9.26 15.37
CA ASN A 76 -6.61 -10.02 16.22
C ASN A 76 -5.15 -9.81 15.80
N THR A 77 -4.94 -9.38 14.56
CA THR A 77 -3.60 -9.19 13.98
C THR A 77 -3.58 -7.93 13.13
N ILE A 78 -2.54 -7.13 13.30
CA ILE A 78 -2.22 -5.97 12.46
C ILE A 78 -0.91 -6.25 11.72
N ILE A 79 -0.91 -6.00 10.44
CA ILE A 79 0.28 -6.09 9.58
C ILE A 79 0.63 -4.69 9.09
N PHE A 80 1.78 -4.17 9.51
CA PHE A 80 2.37 -2.97 8.91
C PHE A 80 3.20 -3.38 7.70
N LEU A 81 3.03 -2.66 6.60
CA LEU A 81 3.83 -2.83 5.41
C LEU A 81 4.87 -1.72 5.32
N THR A 82 6.11 -2.10 5.06
CA THR A 82 7.18 -1.16 4.77
C THR A 82 7.97 -1.64 3.56
N ALA A 83 8.61 -0.71 2.85
CA ALA A 83 9.63 -1.02 1.87
C ALA A 83 10.95 -0.43 2.36
N ASP A 84 11.81 -1.25 2.93
CA ASP A 84 13.09 -0.81 3.46
C ASP A 84 14.03 -0.42 2.30
N ALA A 85 14.51 0.84 2.32
CA ALA A 85 15.44 1.35 1.31
C ALA A 85 16.89 0.92 1.56
N PHE A 86 17.24 0.57 2.80
CA PHE A 86 18.62 0.29 3.23
C PHE A 86 18.97 -1.20 3.32
N GLY A 87 17.97 -2.07 3.25
CA GLY A 87 18.16 -3.51 3.29
C GLY A 87 18.58 -4.06 4.65
N VAL A 88 18.17 -3.41 5.73
CA VAL A 88 18.51 -3.77 7.12
C VAL A 88 17.37 -4.48 7.87
N LEU A 89 16.12 -4.24 7.47
CA LEU A 89 14.97 -4.88 8.10
C LEU A 89 14.78 -6.32 7.59
N PRO A 90 14.46 -7.26 8.50
CA PRO A 90 14.13 -8.62 8.08
C PRO A 90 12.80 -8.67 7.32
N PRO A 91 12.50 -9.77 6.59
CA PRO A 91 11.25 -9.92 5.85
C PRO A 91 10.00 -9.75 6.69
N ILE A 92 10.01 -10.32 7.91
CA ILE A 92 8.91 -10.26 8.87
C ILE A 92 9.49 -10.06 10.27
N SER A 93 8.87 -9.16 11.05
CA SER A 93 9.17 -8.94 12.45
C SER A 93 7.89 -8.95 13.27
N LYS A 94 7.84 -9.70 14.36
CA LYS A 94 6.80 -9.52 15.38
C LYS A 94 7.18 -8.36 16.26
N LEU A 95 6.30 -7.39 16.43
CA LEU A 95 6.56 -6.16 17.18
C LEU A 95 5.97 -6.23 18.60
N THR A 96 6.68 -5.65 19.58
CA THR A 96 6.07 -5.29 20.84
C THR A 96 5.12 -4.10 20.66
N LYS A 97 4.32 -3.77 21.68
CA LYS A 97 3.44 -2.60 21.65
C LYS A 97 4.23 -1.31 21.35
N GLU A 98 5.36 -1.12 22.04
CA GLU A 98 6.22 0.06 21.91
C GLU A 98 6.85 0.13 20.50
N GLN A 99 7.32 -1.00 19.98
CA GLN A 99 7.83 -1.08 18.62
C GLN A 99 6.74 -0.78 17.58
N ALA A 100 5.53 -1.30 17.79
CA ALA A 100 4.38 -1.02 16.92
C ALA A 100 4.05 0.48 16.91
N MET A 101 3.99 1.12 18.08
CA MET A 101 3.76 2.56 18.21
C MET A 101 4.86 3.37 17.52
N TYR A 102 6.13 2.97 17.66
CA TYR A 102 7.26 3.63 17.01
C TYR A 102 7.20 3.52 15.49
N HIS A 103 6.99 2.31 14.94
CA HIS A 103 6.85 2.11 13.50
C HIS A 103 5.63 2.83 12.93
N PHE A 104 4.52 2.82 13.64
CA PHE A 104 3.33 3.57 13.27
C PHE A 104 3.59 5.08 13.25
N LEU A 105 4.20 5.60 14.31
CA LEU A 105 4.50 7.03 14.42
C LEU A 105 5.49 7.51 13.36
N SER A 106 6.53 6.72 13.07
CA SER A 106 7.51 7.06 12.03
C SER A 106 6.96 6.89 10.62
N GLY A 107 6.14 5.85 10.39
CA GLY A 107 5.62 5.52 9.08
C GLY A 107 6.71 5.32 8.04
N TYR A 108 7.85 4.72 8.46
CA TYR A 108 9.00 4.50 7.60
C TYR A 108 8.67 3.59 6.43
N THR A 109 9.01 4.04 5.24
CA THR A 109 8.96 3.27 4.00
C THR A 109 9.89 3.90 2.96
N SER A 110 9.86 3.46 1.72
CA SER A 110 10.55 4.12 0.62
C SER A 110 9.59 4.50 -0.50
N LYS A 111 9.85 5.66 -1.12
CA LYS A 111 9.33 5.99 -2.43
C LYS A 111 10.05 5.10 -3.44
N LEU A 112 9.30 4.47 -4.30
CA LEU A 112 9.84 3.60 -5.36
C LEU A 112 9.89 4.36 -6.68
N ALA A 113 10.77 3.92 -7.58
CA ALA A 113 10.82 4.46 -8.94
C ALA A 113 9.43 4.41 -9.59
N GLY A 114 9.07 5.47 -10.31
CA GLY A 114 7.77 5.58 -10.97
C GLY A 114 6.56 5.84 -10.05
N THR A 115 6.76 6.03 -8.74
CA THR A 115 5.66 6.36 -7.83
C THR A 115 5.33 7.84 -7.75
N GLU A 116 6.32 8.69 -8.00
CA GLU A 116 6.19 10.14 -8.05
C GLU A 116 7.06 10.67 -9.20
N LEU A 117 6.70 11.83 -9.74
CA LEU A 117 7.47 12.49 -10.78
C LEU A 117 8.89 12.80 -10.26
N GLY A 118 9.92 12.39 -11.03
CA GLY A 118 11.32 12.62 -10.68
C GLY A 118 11.94 11.59 -9.73
N VAL A 119 11.18 10.62 -9.22
CA VAL A 119 11.73 9.52 -8.42
C VAL A 119 12.21 8.41 -9.34
N THR A 120 13.53 8.31 -9.53
CA THR A 120 14.18 7.32 -10.40
C THR A 120 14.83 6.17 -9.66
N SER A 121 15.03 6.31 -8.35
CA SER A 121 15.59 5.30 -7.45
C SER A 121 14.86 5.28 -6.11
N PRO A 122 14.90 4.18 -5.36
CA PRO A 122 14.28 4.10 -4.04
C PRO A 122 14.85 5.14 -3.09
N GLN A 123 13.98 5.87 -2.40
CA GLN A 123 14.34 6.90 -1.43
C GLN A 123 13.58 6.67 -0.13
N ALA A 124 14.30 6.65 0.99
CA ALA A 124 13.68 6.57 2.31
C ALA A 124 12.70 7.73 2.52
N THR A 125 11.53 7.44 3.03
CA THR A 125 10.51 8.43 3.36
C THR A 125 9.79 8.07 4.66
N PHE A 126 9.15 9.05 5.26
CA PHE A 126 8.39 8.90 6.48
C PHE A 126 6.99 9.49 6.27
N SER A 127 5.97 8.66 6.41
CA SER A 127 4.58 9.09 6.40
C SER A 127 3.97 8.81 7.75
N THR A 128 4.04 9.78 8.64
CA THR A 128 3.61 9.66 10.02
C THR A 128 2.23 9.01 10.13
N CYS A 129 2.12 7.97 10.95
CA CYS A 129 0.94 7.12 11.12
C CYS A 129 0.42 6.52 9.79
N PHE A 130 1.29 6.38 8.78
CA PHE A 130 0.97 5.95 7.41
C PHE A 130 -0.11 6.80 6.70
N GLY A 131 -0.37 7.99 7.19
CA GLY A 131 -1.44 8.85 6.68
C GLY A 131 -1.26 10.32 6.99
N SER A 132 -0.01 10.81 7.02
CA SER A 132 0.34 12.18 7.41
C SER A 132 -0.59 13.28 6.84
N PRO A 133 -0.96 13.26 5.54
CA PRO A 133 -1.85 14.30 4.99
C PRO A 133 -3.29 14.28 5.53
N PHE A 134 -3.69 13.20 6.21
CA PHE A 134 -5.08 12.98 6.67
C PHE A 134 -5.25 13.08 8.18
N LEU A 135 -4.22 13.51 8.91
CA LEU A 135 -4.23 13.55 10.38
C LEU A 135 -4.64 14.93 10.91
N PRO A 136 -5.87 15.13 11.44
CA PRO A 136 -6.29 16.39 12.04
C PRO A 136 -5.71 16.63 13.44
N LEU A 137 -5.26 15.58 14.15
CA LEU A 137 -4.67 15.67 15.48
C LEU A 137 -3.16 15.44 15.42
N HIS A 138 -2.48 15.77 16.54
CA HIS A 138 -1.05 15.48 16.67
C HIS A 138 -0.79 13.97 16.57
N PRO A 139 0.23 13.53 15.82
CA PRO A 139 0.51 12.11 15.58
C PRO A 139 0.63 11.24 16.83
N THR A 140 1.16 11.78 17.93
CA THR A 140 1.27 11.05 19.20
C THR A 140 -0.08 10.59 19.76
N LYS A 141 -1.16 11.34 19.50
CA LYS A 141 -2.50 10.93 19.93
C LYS A 141 -2.97 9.65 19.24
N TYR A 142 -2.68 9.51 17.95
CA TYR A 142 -2.99 8.29 17.20
C TYR A 142 -2.14 7.11 17.67
N ALA A 143 -0.84 7.34 17.96
CA ALA A 143 0.03 6.29 18.48
C ALA A 143 -0.39 5.83 19.89
N GLU A 144 -0.80 6.76 20.77
CA GLU A 144 -1.36 6.43 22.09
C GLU A 144 -2.66 5.59 21.96
N MET A 145 -3.57 6.00 21.07
CA MET A 145 -4.81 5.26 20.80
C MET A 145 -4.52 3.85 20.25
N LEU A 146 -3.57 3.73 19.32
CA LEU A 146 -3.15 2.43 18.80
C LEU A 146 -2.59 1.55 19.91
N GLY A 147 -1.67 2.06 20.74
CA GLY A 147 -1.07 1.34 21.85
C GLY A 147 -2.11 0.84 22.86
N LYS A 148 -3.10 1.68 23.19
CA LYS A 148 -4.24 1.31 24.04
C LYS A 148 -5.05 0.16 23.43
N ASN A 149 -5.43 0.27 22.16
CA ASN A 149 -6.23 -0.76 21.49
C ASN A 149 -5.46 -2.09 21.34
N ILE A 150 -4.15 -2.04 21.06
CA ILE A 150 -3.29 -3.24 21.02
C ILE A 150 -3.35 -3.98 22.37
N GLU A 151 -3.23 -3.25 23.47
CA GLU A 151 -3.23 -3.81 24.82
C GLU A 151 -4.63 -4.32 25.24
N GLU A 152 -5.67 -3.51 25.03
CA GLU A 152 -7.05 -3.84 25.40
C GLU A 152 -7.58 -5.07 24.67
N HIS A 153 -7.26 -5.19 23.38
CA HIS A 153 -7.76 -6.27 22.52
C HIS A 153 -6.73 -7.38 22.26
N GLN A 154 -5.56 -7.35 22.92
CA GLN A 154 -4.50 -8.35 22.81
C GLN A 154 -4.05 -8.59 21.36
N VAL A 155 -3.96 -7.52 20.57
CA VAL A 155 -3.65 -7.56 19.15
C VAL A 155 -2.19 -7.91 18.92
N GLN A 156 -1.92 -8.85 18.01
CA GLN A 156 -0.57 -9.13 17.55
C GLN A 156 -0.21 -8.20 16.39
N VAL A 157 1.00 -7.63 16.44
CA VAL A 157 1.46 -6.71 15.41
C VAL A 157 2.70 -7.25 14.72
N TYR A 158 2.69 -7.21 13.40
CA TYR A 158 3.81 -7.62 12.56
C TYR A 158 4.20 -6.49 11.62
N LEU A 159 5.50 -6.37 11.35
CA LEU A 159 6.07 -5.54 10.30
C LEU A 159 6.53 -6.45 9.17
N VAL A 160 6.04 -6.21 7.97
CA VAL A 160 6.41 -6.95 6.75
C VAL A 160 7.20 -6.02 5.84
N ASN A 161 8.43 -6.41 5.52
CA ASN A 161 9.30 -5.68 4.63
C ASN A 161 9.17 -6.18 3.18
N THR A 162 8.76 -5.30 2.28
CA THR A 162 8.66 -5.56 0.84
C THR A 162 9.78 -4.87 0.04
N GLY A 163 10.72 -4.24 0.74
CA GLY A 163 11.84 -3.49 0.17
C GLY A 163 13.08 -4.33 -0.08
N TRP A 164 14.22 -3.82 0.34
CA TRP A 164 15.53 -4.43 0.09
C TRP A 164 16.00 -5.31 1.24
N THR A 165 16.94 -6.18 0.93
CA THR A 165 17.68 -7.04 1.87
C THR A 165 19.13 -7.18 1.44
N GLY A 166 20.04 -7.32 2.40
CA GLY A 166 21.48 -7.48 2.13
C GLY A 166 22.17 -6.21 1.62
N GLY A 167 21.57 -5.04 1.86
CA GLY A 167 22.05 -3.73 1.45
C GLY A 167 21.01 -2.90 0.70
N GLU A 168 21.35 -1.65 0.44
CA GLU A 168 20.52 -0.69 -0.29
C GLU A 168 20.41 -1.00 -1.80
N TYR A 169 19.59 -0.21 -2.50
CA TYR A 169 19.47 -0.29 -3.95
C TYR A 169 20.85 -0.17 -4.64
N GLY A 170 21.12 -1.07 -5.55
CA GLY A 170 22.42 -1.18 -6.25
C GLY A 170 23.43 -2.12 -5.58
N THR A 171 23.28 -2.43 -4.29
CA THR A 171 24.11 -3.37 -3.53
C THR A 171 23.32 -4.60 -3.12
N GLY A 172 22.21 -4.40 -2.46
CA GLY A 172 21.29 -5.46 -2.05
C GLY A 172 20.31 -5.87 -3.14
N SER A 173 19.38 -6.73 -2.78
CA SER A 173 18.31 -7.17 -3.68
C SER A 173 16.93 -6.88 -3.09
N ARG A 174 15.97 -6.56 -3.95
CA ARG A 174 14.58 -6.41 -3.51
C ARG A 174 13.98 -7.77 -3.16
N MET A 175 13.26 -7.83 -2.05
CA MET A 175 12.57 -9.04 -1.63
C MET A 175 11.54 -9.47 -2.68
N LYS A 176 11.50 -10.76 -2.95
CA LYS A 176 10.53 -11.32 -3.89
C LYS A 176 9.13 -11.22 -3.29
N LEU A 177 8.17 -10.86 -4.11
CA LEU A 177 6.76 -10.74 -3.69
C LEU A 177 6.20 -12.06 -3.11
N SER A 178 6.74 -13.20 -3.55
CA SER A 178 6.38 -14.52 -3.01
C SER A 178 6.72 -14.72 -1.54
N TYR A 179 7.57 -13.88 -0.94
CA TYR A 179 7.90 -13.97 0.50
C TYR A 179 6.85 -13.28 1.38
N THR A 180 6.03 -12.42 0.80
CA THR A 180 4.97 -11.66 1.49
C THR A 180 3.57 -12.17 1.17
N ARG A 181 3.45 -13.11 0.26
CA ARG A 181 2.23 -13.86 -0.08
C ARG A 181 2.28 -15.23 0.59
#